data_76b40fb7b22c73dda45b38c4354a1bb9
#
_entry.id   76b40fb7b22c73dda45b38c4354a1bb9
#
_cell.length_a   1.000
_cell.length_b   1.000
_cell.length_c   1.000
_cell.angle_alpha   90.00
_cell.angle_beta   90.00
_cell.angle_gamma   90.00
#
_symmetry.space_group_name_H-M   'P 1'
#
loop_
_entity.id
_entity.type
_entity.pdbx_description
1 polymer ?
#
loop_
_entity_poly.entity_id
_entity_poly.type
_entity_poly.pdbx_seq_one_letter_code
_entity_poly.pdbx_strand_id
1 'polypeptide(L)'
;MTLPPRNGMTSKSKSDAAGRAVVDSLAFSALFPAAIAFTFSLVSSHALNADPTSRETLHFAVLAAAGSFVVYGIDRLRDRQRDRQTSPLRTAFTDQYATAIVSATGLAGLILLISLATAPLRIGLLCAVVGGLGLLHRRLKTIASIKTLYVSLAWTAVCGGIPWLALDTTQREPRAAALLAAILFASIASNLIASNLRDNEAHLLRSEPRRVLILGRIVALAGLALAFAGPAPFLALAWIPAFELLALGFFRPTEHYGHLGVDGALLVGALASLVHQGLS
;
A
#
# COMPACT_ATOMS: atom_id res chain seq x y z
N MET A 1 -35.05 -36.23 26.75
CA MET A 1 -34.83 -35.01 25.94
C MET A 1 -33.57 -35.25 25.11
N THR A 2 -33.74 -35.75 23.88
CA THR A 2 -32.65 -36.11 22.98
C THR A 2 -32.18 -34.87 22.19
N LEU A 3 -30.92 -34.52 22.28
CA LEU A 3 -30.32 -33.43 21.51
C LEU A 3 -30.41 -33.78 20.00
N PRO A 4 -30.75 -32.81 19.13
CA PRO A 4 -30.78 -33.05 17.69
C PRO A 4 -29.34 -33.30 17.16
N PRO A 5 -29.19 -34.15 16.14
CA PRO A 5 -27.88 -34.46 15.57
C PRO A 5 -27.25 -33.19 15.00
N ARG A 6 -25.96 -32.94 15.31
CA ARG A 6 -25.14 -31.92 14.68
C ARG A 6 -25.09 -32.20 13.19
N ASN A 7 -25.80 -31.41 12.40
CA ASN A 7 -25.75 -31.46 10.96
C ASN A 7 -24.30 -31.25 10.48
N GLY A 8 -23.69 -32.30 9.93
CA GLY A 8 -22.37 -32.25 9.33
C GLY A 8 -22.40 -31.25 8.17
N MET A 9 -21.54 -30.21 8.20
CA MET A 9 -21.33 -29.31 7.08
C MET A 9 -21.06 -30.12 5.81
N THR A 10 -21.78 -29.87 4.74
CA THR A 10 -21.55 -30.48 3.42
C THR A 10 -20.17 -30.06 2.88
N SER A 11 -19.56 -30.88 2.03
CA SER A 11 -18.24 -30.61 1.43
C SER A 11 -18.21 -29.26 0.70
N LYS A 12 -19.30 -28.86 0.05
CA LYS A 12 -19.49 -27.55 -0.61
C LYS A 12 -19.42 -26.39 0.40
N SER A 13 -20.04 -26.54 1.55
CA SER A 13 -20.00 -25.53 2.64
C SER A 13 -18.57 -25.32 3.19
N LYS A 14 -17.77 -26.38 3.26
CA LYS A 14 -16.36 -26.30 3.68
C LYS A 14 -15.48 -25.60 2.63
N SER A 15 -15.68 -25.88 1.34
CA SER A 15 -14.98 -25.23 0.24
C SER A 15 -15.28 -23.73 0.19
N ASP A 16 -16.54 -23.33 0.34
CA ASP A 16 -16.98 -21.93 0.35
C ASP A 16 -16.43 -21.16 1.56
N ALA A 17 -16.29 -21.83 2.71
CA ALA A 17 -15.68 -21.24 3.90
C ALA A 17 -14.17 -21.03 3.75
N ALA A 18 -13.46 -22.01 3.16
CA ALA A 18 -12.04 -21.90 2.89
C ALA A 18 -11.74 -20.78 1.87
N GLY A 19 -12.52 -20.69 0.81
CA GLY A 19 -12.41 -19.61 -0.18
C GLY A 19 -12.58 -18.23 0.44
N ARG A 20 -13.58 -18.04 1.28
CA ARG A 20 -13.80 -16.78 2.02
C ARG A 20 -12.63 -16.45 2.94
N ALA A 21 -12.10 -17.41 3.69
CA ALA A 21 -10.97 -17.20 4.57
C ALA A 21 -9.72 -16.72 3.83
N VAL A 22 -9.47 -17.25 2.62
CA VAL A 22 -8.36 -16.77 1.76
C VAL A 22 -8.59 -15.32 1.32
N VAL A 23 -9.79 -15.00 0.83
CA VAL A 23 -10.15 -13.64 0.40
C VAL A 23 -10.03 -12.64 1.54
N ASP A 24 -10.53 -12.99 2.73
CA ASP A 24 -10.43 -12.15 3.93
C ASP A 24 -8.97 -11.98 4.39
N SER A 25 -8.16 -13.04 4.29
CA SER A 25 -6.74 -12.97 4.62
C SER A 25 -5.99 -12.04 3.67
N LEU A 26 -6.28 -12.09 2.39
CA LEU A 26 -5.70 -11.17 1.40
C LEU A 26 -6.19 -9.74 1.63
N ALA A 27 -7.49 -9.52 1.83
CA ALA A 27 -8.07 -8.18 1.99
C ALA A 27 -7.65 -7.51 3.31
N PHE A 28 -7.64 -8.28 4.41
CA PHE A 28 -7.55 -7.70 5.75
C PHE A 28 -6.20 -7.94 6.45
N SER A 29 -5.26 -8.69 5.88
CA SER A 29 -3.90 -8.78 6.43
C SER A 29 -3.03 -7.60 6.00
N ALA A 30 -1.92 -7.36 6.72
CA ALA A 30 -0.92 -6.37 6.34
C ALA A 30 -0.02 -6.84 5.17
N LEU A 31 -0.26 -8.05 4.62
CA LEU A 31 0.51 -8.61 3.49
C LEU A 31 0.32 -7.78 2.23
N PHE A 32 -0.89 -7.28 1.97
CA PHE A 32 -1.18 -6.50 0.76
C PHE A 32 -0.38 -5.19 0.71
N PRO A 33 -0.43 -4.31 1.73
CA PRO A 33 0.43 -3.14 1.79
C PRO A 33 1.92 -3.47 1.71
N ALA A 34 2.37 -4.56 2.35
CA ALA A 34 3.76 -4.99 2.27
C ALA A 34 4.15 -5.41 0.84
N ALA A 35 3.30 -6.15 0.13
CA ALA A 35 3.52 -6.54 -1.26
C ALA A 35 3.57 -5.32 -2.19
N ILE A 36 2.68 -4.33 -1.99
CA ILE A 36 2.72 -3.06 -2.73
C ILE A 36 4.04 -2.33 -2.48
N ALA A 37 4.48 -2.20 -1.23
CA ALA A 37 5.72 -1.52 -0.90
C ALA A 37 6.95 -2.23 -1.50
N PHE A 38 6.96 -3.57 -1.47
CA PHE A 38 8.00 -4.38 -2.10
C PHE A 38 8.08 -4.13 -3.60
N THR A 39 6.95 -4.29 -4.31
CA THR A 39 6.90 -4.14 -5.76
C THR A 39 7.16 -2.70 -6.20
N PHE A 40 6.64 -1.70 -5.48
CA PHE A 40 6.92 -0.29 -5.76
C PHE A 40 8.41 0.04 -5.62
N SER A 41 9.10 -0.51 -4.61
CA SER A 41 10.55 -0.32 -4.46
C SER A 41 11.33 -0.91 -5.63
N LEU A 42 10.95 -2.11 -6.11
CA LEU A 42 11.58 -2.73 -7.29
C LEU A 42 11.37 -1.92 -8.57
N VAL A 43 10.11 -1.51 -8.85
CA VAL A 43 9.78 -0.69 -10.04
C VAL A 43 10.51 0.64 -10.00
N SER A 44 10.61 1.25 -8.80
CA SER A 44 11.32 2.52 -8.60
C SER A 44 12.80 2.37 -8.84
N SER A 45 13.41 1.30 -8.34
CA SER A 45 14.82 1.00 -8.58
C SER A 45 15.12 0.87 -10.07
N HIS A 46 14.29 0.11 -10.79
CA HIS A 46 14.46 -0.04 -12.24
C HIS A 46 14.27 1.28 -13.00
N ALA A 47 13.24 2.07 -12.67
CA ALA A 47 13.02 3.38 -13.27
C ALA A 47 14.18 4.36 -13.05
N LEU A 48 14.94 4.15 -11.97
CA LEU A 48 16.16 4.89 -11.66
C LEU A 48 17.44 4.24 -12.22
N ASN A 49 17.30 3.28 -13.14
CA ASN A 49 18.40 2.52 -13.76
C ASN A 49 19.24 1.67 -12.77
N ALA A 50 18.67 1.28 -11.62
CA ALA A 50 19.27 0.29 -10.75
C ALA A 50 18.83 -1.13 -11.17
N ASP A 51 19.71 -2.12 -11.01
CA ASP A 51 19.34 -3.52 -11.25
C ASP A 51 18.32 -4.01 -10.20
N PRO A 52 17.08 -4.33 -10.62
CA PRO A 52 16.03 -4.76 -9.70
C PRO A 52 16.31 -6.13 -9.07
N THR A 53 17.21 -6.93 -9.66
CA THR A 53 17.57 -8.27 -9.17
C THR A 53 18.80 -8.26 -8.27
N SER A 54 19.47 -7.13 -8.13
CA SER A 54 20.63 -7.01 -7.26
C SER A 54 20.28 -7.29 -5.80
N ARG A 55 21.21 -7.89 -5.06
CA ARG A 55 21.04 -8.17 -3.64
C ARG A 55 20.70 -6.91 -2.84
N GLU A 56 21.28 -5.78 -3.20
CA GLU A 56 21.06 -4.51 -2.54
C GLU A 56 19.63 -4.00 -2.79
N THR A 57 19.16 -4.01 -4.03
CA THR A 57 17.78 -3.61 -4.38
C THR A 57 16.75 -4.49 -3.67
N LEU A 58 16.96 -5.81 -3.68
CA LEU A 58 16.07 -6.74 -2.96
C LEU A 58 16.07 -6.48 -1.46
N HIS A 59 17.22 -6.16 -0.86
CA HIS A 59 17.34 -5.80 0.55
C HIS A 59 16.48 -4.57 0.88
N PHE A 60 16.53 -3.51 0.07
CA PHE A 60 15.75 -2.31 0.29
C PHE A 60 14.25 -2.50 0.00
N ALA A 61 13.90 -3.36 -0.96
CA ALA A 61 12.51 -3.74 -1.17
C ALA A 61 11.94 -4.51 0.03
N VAL A 62 12.74 -5.41 0.64
CA VAL A 62 12.37 -6.10 1.90
C VAL A 62 12.24 -5.12 3.05
N LEU A 63 13.14 -4.14 3.17
CA LEU A 63 13.07 -3.06 4.18
C LEU A 63 11.74 -2.30 4.07
N ALA A 64 11.37 -1.86 2.86
CA ALA A 64 10.12 -1.15 2.61
C ALA A 64 8.88 -2.02 2.94
N ALA A 65 8.89 -3.29 2.53
CA ALA A 65 7.82 -4.24 2.81
C ALA A 65 7.65 -4.49 4.31
N ALA A 66 8.75 -4.76 5.01
CA ALA A 66 8.74 -5.01 6.46
C ALA A 66 8.25 -3.78 7.23
N GLY A 67 8.72 -2.58 6.87
CA GLY A 67 8.26 -1.32 7.45
C GLY A 67 6.76 -1.10 7.25
N SER A 68 6.26 -1.31 6.03
CA SER A 68 4.83 -1.22 5.72
C SER A 68 4.01 -2.25 6.50
N PHE A 69 4.49 -3.50 6.58
CA PHE A 69 3.81 -4.55 7.35
C PHE A 69 3.68 -4.16 8.83
N VAL A 70 4.76 -3.64 9.43
CA VAL A 70 4.78 -3.20 10.84
C VAL A 70 3.79 -2.06 11.07
N VAL A 71 3.82 -1.02 10.22
CA VAL A 71 2.93 0.14 10.37
C VAL A 71 1.46 -0.29 10.28
N TYR A 72 1.10 -1.06 9.25
CA TYR A 72 -0.28 -1.52 9.06
C TYR A 72 -0.71 -2.56 10.09
N GLY A 73 0.19 -3.45 10.53
CA GLY A 73 -0.10 -4.42 11.59
C GLY A 73 -0.40 -3.72 12.92
N ILE A 74 0.41 -2.74 13.31
CA ILE A 74 0.20 -1.95 14.52
C ILE A 74 -1.09 -1.13 14.42
N ASP A 75 -1.34 -0.46 13.29
CA ASP A 75 -2.54 0.37 13.09
C ASP A 75 -3.82 -0.47 13.26
N ARG A 76 -3.88 -1.65 12.67
CA ARG A 76 -5.02 -2.59 12.80
C ARG A 76 -5.26 -3.03 14.24
N LEU A 77 -4.19 -3.33 14.99
CA LEU A 77 -4.29 -3.74 16.38
C LEU A 77 -4.75 -2.58 17.28
N ARG A 78 -4.33 -1.36 16.99
CA ARG A 78 -4.64 -0.15 17.78
C ARG A 78 -6.04 0.41 17.49
N ASP A 79 -6.52 0.32 16.26
CA ASP A 79 -7.75 0.97 15.84
C ASP A 79 -8.98 0.07 15.93
N ARG A 80 -8.88 -1.14 16.47
CA ARG A 80 -9.94 -2.16 16.59
C ARG A 80 -11.28 -1.61 17.08
N GLN A 81 -11.27 -0.79 18.14
CA GLN A 81 -12.52 -0.25 18.71
C GLN A 81 -13.20 0.75 17.76
N ARG A 82 -12.42 1.59 17.07
CA ARG A 82 -12.93 2.55 16.11
C ARG A 82 -13.44 1.86 14.85
N ASP A 83 -12.69 0.89 14.36
CA ASP A 83 -12.97 0.15 13.12
C ASP A 83 -14.23 -0.71 13.21
N ARG A 84 -14.70 -1.08 14.41
CA ARG A 84 -15.98 -1.81 14.59
C ARG A 84 -17.16 -1.11 13.92
N GLN A 85 -17.15 0.21 13.84
CA GLN A 85 -18.24 0.99 13.25
C GLN A 85 -18.04 1.24 11.75
N THR A 86 -16.79 1.39 11.30
CA THR A 86 -16.47 1.78 9.92
C THR A 86 -16.03 0.61 9.04
N SER A 87 -15.46 -0.44 9.65
CA SER A 87 -14.89 -1.61 8.95
C SER A 87 -15.12 -2.89 9.75
N PRO A 88 -16.39 -3.35 9.90
CA PRO A 88 -16.74 -4.48 10.75
C PRO A 88 -16.12 -5.80 10.31
N LEU A 89 -15.99 -6.07 9.01
CA LEU A 89 -15.39 -7.31 8.50
C LEU A 89 -13.89 -7.36 8.82
N ARG A 90 -13.16 -6.26 8.60
CA ARG A 90 -11.75 -6.13 8.95
C ARG A 90 -11.54 -6.31 10.46
N THR A 91 -12.43 -5.76 11.29
CA THR A 91 -12.34 -5.90 12.74
C THR A 91 -12.58 -7.33 13.18
N ALA A 92 -13.59 -8.01 12.63
CA ALA A 92 -13.87 -9.41 12.92
C ALA A 92 -12.68 -10.31 12.57
N PHE A 93 -12.05 -10.09 11.40
CA PHE A 93 -10.82 -10.77 11.00
C PHE A 93 -9.67 -10.49 11.99
N THR A 94 -9.46 -9.23 12.37
CA THR A 94 -8.39 -8.84 13.30
C THR A 94 -8.61 -9.46 14.69
N ASP A 95 -9.85 -9.53 15.18
CA ASP A 95 -10.19 -10.16 16.46
C ASP A 95 -9.94 -11.66 16.42
N GLN A 96 -10.31 -12.32 15.32
CA GLN A 96 -10.13 -13.76 15.13
C GLN A 96 -8.64 -14.16 15.06
N TYR A 97 -7.81 -13.35 14.37
CA TYR A 97 -6.40 -13.66 14.10
C TYR A 97 -5.41 -12.78 14.86
N ALA A 98 -5.83 -12.17 15.98
CA ALA A 98 -5.02 -11.20 16.73
C ALA A 98 -3.62 -11.70 17.08
N THR A 99 -3.51 -12.92 17.61
CA THR A 99 -2.20 -13.51 17.98
C THR A 99 -1.29 -13.68 16.77
N ALA A 100 -1.83 -14.17 15.65
CA ALA A 100 -1.07 -14.33 14.40
C ALA A 100 -0.59 -12.98 13.86
N ILE A 101 -1.45 -11.95 13.90
CA ILE A 101 -1.10 -10.58 13.47
C ILE A 101 0.01 -10.00 14.36
N VAL A 102 -0.09 -10.16 15.69
CA VAL A 102 0.94 -9.70 16.63
C VAL A 102 2.27 -10.40 16.34
N SER A 103 2.27 -11.74 16.20
CA SER A 103 3.49 -12.52 15.93
C SER A 103 4.11 -12.14 14.59
N ALA A 104 3.31 -12.03 13.53
CA ALA A 104 3.77 -11.62 12.21
C ALA A 104 4.32 -10.17 12.21
N THR A 105 3.66 -9.25 12.94
CA THR A 105 4.14 -7.87 13.09
C THR A 105 5.45 -7.82 13.86
N GLY A 106 5.61 -8.65 14.90
CA GLY A 106 6.87 -8.78 15.64
C GLY A 106 8.00 -9.32 14.77
N LEU A 107 7.73 -10.37 13.95
CA LEU A 107 8.71 -10.91 13.01
C LEU A 107 9.10 -9.88 11.94
N ALA A 108 8.12 -9.18 11.36
CA ALA A 108 8.39 -8.10 10.41
C ALA A 108 9.19 -6.96 11.05
N GLY A 109 8.94 -6.65 12.33
CA GLY A 109 9.73 -5.69 13.12
C GLY A 109 11.19 -6.13 13.28
N LEU A 110 11.44 -7.40 13.53
CA LEU A 110 12.78 -7.96 13.60
C LEU A 110 13.50 -7.86 12.24
N ILE A 111 12.83 -8.23 11.14
CA ILE A 111 13.37 -8.09 9.79
C ILE A 111 13.69 -6.62 9.48
N LEU A 112 12.80 -5.70 9.84
CA LEU A 112 12.99 -4.26 9.68
C LEU A 112 14.25 -3.79 10.43
N LEU A 113 14.42 -4.17 11.69
CA LEU A 113 15.57 -3.78 12.52
C LEU A 113 16.89 -4.33 11.95
N ILE A 114 16.92 -5.60 11.54
CA ILE A 114 18.10 -6.21 10.91
C ILE A 114 18.44 -5.47 9.60
N SER A 115 17.43 -5.19 8.78
CA SER A 115 17.63 -4.47 7.52
C SER A 115 18.13 -3.04 7.75
N LEU A 116 17.62 -2.35 8.77
CA LEU A 116 18.09 -1.00 9.13
C LEU A 116 19.51 -0.99 9.67
N ALA A 117 19.89 -2.00 10.45
CA ALA A 117 21.24 -2.11 11.02
C ALA A 117 22.34 -2.24 9.96
N THR A 118 21.99 -2.75 8.77
CA THR A 118 22.91 -2.92 7.64
C THR A 118 22.73 -1.84 6.54
N ALA A 119 21.72 -0.98 6.69
CA ALA A 119 21.45 0.08 5.73
C ALA A 119 22.36 1.31 5.95
N PRO A 120 22.69 2.07 4.88
CA PRO A 120 23.37 3.35 5.01
C PRO A 120 22.61 4.33 5.92
N LEU A 121 23.34 5.15 6.69
CA LEU A 121 22.75 6.11 7.64
C LEU A 121 21.67 7.00 7.02
N ARG A 122 21.84 7.43 5.77
CA ARG A 122 20.87 8.26 5.03
C ARG A 122 19.50 7.58 4.88
N ILE A 123 19.48 6.26 4.66
CA ILE A 123 18.25 5.45 4.60
C ILE A 123 17.65 5.30 5.99
N GLY A 124 18.49 5.02 7.00
CA GLY A 124 18.07 4.97 8.41
C GLY A 124 17.40 6.25 8.87
N LEU A 125 17.96 7.43 8.52
CA LEU A 125 17.37 8.73 8.82
C LEU A 125 16.01 8.93 8.12
N LEU A 126 15.88 8.57 6.83
CA LEU A 126 14.60 8.62 6.13
C LEU A 126 13.57 7.75 6.83
N CYS A 127 13.91 6.50 7.16
CA CYS A 127 13.01 5.58 7.88
C CYS A 127 12.62 6.11 9.26
N ALA A 128 13.55 6.75 9.99
CA ALA A 128 13.27 7.37 11.29
C ALA A 128 12.27 8.54 11.15
N VAL A 129 12.41 9.40 10.13
CA VAL A 129 11.46 10.49 9.86
C VAL A 129 10.08 9.94 9.51
N VAL A 130 10.01 8.96 8.59
CA VAL A 130 8.73 8.34 8.19
C VAL A 130 8.10 7.60 9.37
N GLY A 131 8.89 6.86 10.16
CA GLY A 131 8.42 6.19 11.38
C GLY A 131 7.89 7.19 12.41
N GLY A 132 8.58 8.31 12.61
CA GLY A 132 8.11 9.41 13.46
C GLY A 132 6.77 9.98 13.02
N LEU A 133 6.60 10.22 11.71
CA LEU A 133 5.30 10.62 11.14
C LEU A 133 4.22 9.54 11.38
N GLY A 134 4.58 8.26 11.28
CA GLY A 134 3.69 7.15 11.60
C GLY A 134 3.23 7.16 13.06
N LEU A 135 4.10 7.51 14.01
CA LEU A 135 3.70 7.67 15.42
C LEU A 135 2.75 8.85 15.61
N LEU A 136 2.92 9.94 14.86
CA LEU A 136 2.02 11.12 14.88
C LEU A 136 0.72 10.89 14.10
N HIS A 137 0.61 9.79 13.34
CA HIS A 137 -0.54 9.46 12.48
C HIS A 137 -1.87 9.66 13.19
N ARG A 138 -1.99 9.22 14.44
CA ARG A 138 -3.23 9.29 15.20
C ARG A 138 -3.72 10.74 15.43
N ARG A 139 -2.82 11.71 15.53
CA ARG A 139 -3.13 13.13 15.65
C ARG A 139 -3.45 13.77 14.30
N LEU A 140 -2.76 13.33 13.24
CA LEU A 140 -2.87 13.91 11.91
C LEU A 140 -4.08 13.41 11.13
N LYS A 141 -4.54 12.17 11.39
CA LYS A 141 -5.64 11.53 10.64
C LYS A 141 -7.03 12.12 10.91
N THR A 142 -7.16 13.05 11.83
CA THR A 142 -8.44 13.74 12.10
C THR A 142 -8.90 14.63 10.96
N ILE A 143 -8.00 14.98 10.03
CA ILE A 143 -8.29 15.79 8.84
C ILE A 143 -7.95 14.93 7.61
N ALA A 144 -8.98 14.55 6.82
CA ALA A 144 -8.82 13.62 5.69
C ALA A 144 -7.84 14.11 4.63
N SER A 145 -7.82 15.41 4.31
CA SER A 145 -6.86 15.98 3.35
C SER A 145 -5.42 15.89 3.84
N ILE A 146 -5.17 16.13 5.12
CA ILE A 146 -3.86 16.00 5.73
C ILE A 146 -3.46 14.52 5.76
N LYS A 147 -4.38 13.59 6.11
CA LYS A 147 -4.15 12.14 6.06
C LYS A 147 -3.68 11.73 4.67
N THR A 148 -4.42 12.09 3.62
CA THR A 148 -4.06 11.76 2.24
C THR A 148 -2.68 12.29 1.88
N LEU A 149 -2.39 13.55 2.18
CA LEU A 149 -1.12 14.18 1.84
C LEU A 149 0.08 13.49 2.51
N TYR A 150 0.08 13.40 3.85
CA TYR A 150 1.27 12.88 4.54
C TYR A 150 1.46 11.37 4.36
N VAL A 151 0.37 10.59 4.23
CA VAL A 151 0.49 9.15 3.95
C VAL A 151 1.04 8.92 2.55
N SER A 152 0.56 9.67 1.54
CA SER A 152 1.13 9.59 0.19
C SER A 152 2.60 9.98 0.16
N LEU A 153 2.99 11.05 0.88
CA LEU A 153 4.39 11.46 0.99
C LEU A 153 5.25 10.39 1.68
N ALA A 154 4.76 9.80 2.77
CA ALA A 154 5.47 8.74 3.50
C ALA A 154 5.71 7.50 2.60
N TRP A 155 4.67 7.06 1.89
CA TRP A 155 4.79 5.96 0.94
C TRP A 155 5.74 6.27 -0.21
N THR A 156 5.63 7.47 -0.80
CA THR A 156 6.53 7.93 -1.87
C THR A 156 7.98 7.98 -1.38
N ALA A 157 8.20 8.48 -0.16
CA ALA A 157 9.52 8.54 0.45
C ALA A 157 10.11 7.15 0.70
N VAL A 158 9.31 6.19 1.13
CA VAL A 158 9.77 4.81 1.33
C VAL A 158 9.99 4.11 -0.02
N CYS A 159 8.99 4.11 -0.90
CA CYS A 159 9.03 3.30 -2.13
C CYS A 159 9.89 3.91 -3.25
N GLY A 160 10.05 5.23 -3.30
CA GLY A 160 10.87 5.94 -4.28
C GLY A 160 12.16 6.53 -3.68
N GLY A 161 12.05 7.08 -2.47
CA GLY A 161 13.18 7.73 -1.81
C GLY A 161 14.27 6.76 -1.33
N ILE A 162 13.92 5.58 -0.80
CA ILE A 162 14.91 4.57 -0.43
C ILE A 162 15.69 4.09 -1.65
N PRO A 163 15.08 3.67 -2.77
CA PRO A 163 15.81 3.34 -3.99
C PRO A 163 16.72 4.45 -4.48
N TRP A 164 16.24 5.70 -4.49
CA TRP A 164 17.06 6.84 -4.91
C TRP A 164 18.25 7.10 -3.98
N LEU A 165 18.05 7.00 -2.67
CA LEU A 165 19.11 7.12 -1.68
C LEU A 165 20.10 5.96 -1.75
N ALA A 166 19.71 4.80 -2.22
CA ALA A 166 20.58 3.63 -2.40
C ALA A 166 21.61 3.85 -3.53
N LEU A 167 21.26 4.60 -4.58
CA LEU A 167 22.19 4.89 -5.68
C LEU A 167 23.44 5.61 -5.20
N ASP A 168 24.53 5.45 -5.94
CA ASP A 168 25.74 6.25 -5.76
C ASP A 168 25.44 7.74 -6.07
N THR A 169 26.15 8.64 -5.41
CA THR A 169 25.94 10.08 -5.56
C THR A 169 26.07 10.57 -7.00
N THR A 170 26.91 9.93 -7.79
CA THR A 170 27.12 10.21 -9.21
C THR A 170 25.96 9.77 -10.10
N GLN A 171 25.18 8.80 -9.66
CA GLN A 171 24.02 8.25 -10.39
C GLN A 171 22.70 8.94 -10.02
N ARG A 172 22.70 9.76 -8.96
CA ARG A 172 21.51 10.44 -8.49
C ARG A 172 21.13 11.60 -9.39
N GLU A 173 20.10 11.37 -10.20
CA GLU A 173 19.51 12.44 -10.99
C GLU A 173 18.27 13.01 -10.25
N PRO A 174 18.32 14.27 -9.77
CA PRO A 174 17.20 14.86 -9.03
C PRO A 174 15.92 14.99 -9.85
N ARG A 175 16.02 15.20 -11.17
CA ARG A 175 14.84 15.29 -12.05
C ARG A 175 14.12 13.93 -12.16
N ALA A 176 14.86 12.84 -12.34
CA ALA A 176 14.31 11.49 -12.36
C ALA A 176 13.65 11.15 -11.01
N ALA A 177 14.30 11.48 -9.89
CA ALA A 177 13.72 11.30 -8.58
C ALA A 177 12.42 12.10 -8.37
N ALA A 178 12.39 13.37 -8.80
CA ALA A 178 11.20 14.20 -8.68
C ALA A 178 10.05 13.67 -9.53
N LEU A 179 10.32 13.21 -10.76
CA LEU A 179 9.32 12.62 -11.64
C LEU A 179 8.77 11.31 -11.06
N LEU A 180 9.66 10.42 -10.60
CA LEU A 180 9.26 9.19 -9.89
C LEU A 180 8.37 9.50 -8.70
N ALA A 181 8.81 10.43 -7.84
CA ALA A 181 8.06 10.83 -6.67
C ALA A 181 6.67 11.38 -7.05
N ALA A 182 6.56 12.18 -8.11
CA ALA A 182 5.29 12.74 -8.57
C ALA A 182 4.33 11.65 -9.08
N ILE A 183 4.82 10.67 -9.84
CA ILE A 183 4.01 9.55 -10.35
C ILE A 183 3.51 8.67 -9.20
N LEU A 184 4.41 8.26 -8.29
CA LEU A 184 4.06 7.45 -7.13
C LEU A 184 3.09 8.20 -6.21
N PHE A 185 3.38 9.46 -5.91
CA PHE A 185 2.52 10.31 -5.08
C PHE A 185 1.12 10.41 -5.67
N ALA A 186 0.97 10.67 -6.96
CA ALA A 186 -0.32 10.77 -7.62
C ALA A 186 -1.10 9.44 -7.54
N SER A 187 -0.44 8.30 -7.80
CA SER A 187 -1.07 6.99 -7.74
C SER A 187 -1.54 6.65 -6.32
N ILE A 188 -0.69 6.87 -5.32
CA ILE A 188 -0.99 6.58 -3.91
C ILE A 188 -2.05 7.56 -3.37
N ALA A 189 -1.97 8.85 -3.72
CA ALA A 189 -2.97 9.83 -3.31
C ALA A 189 -4.35 9.52 -3.90
N SER A 190 -4.43 9.10 -5.14
CA SER A 190 -5.64 8.63 -5.79
C SER A 190 -6.28 7.45 -5.04
N ASN A 191 -5.47 6.45 -4.68
CA ASN A 191 -5.88 5.29 -3.87
C ASN A 191 -6.41 5.73 -2.49
N LEU A 192 -5.69 6.60 -1.79
CA LEU A 192 -6.10 7.07 -0.46
C LEU A 192 -7.38 7.92 -0.50
N ILE A 193 -7.62 8.68 -1.56
CA ILE A 193 -8.88 9.40 -1.77
C ILE A 193 -10.03 8.40 -1.84
N ALA A 194 -9.88 7.30 -2.59
CA ALA A 194 -10.88 6.23 -2.67
C ALA A 194 -11.06 5.50 -1.32
N SER A 195 -9.96 5.24 -0.61
CA SER A 195 -9.98 4.60 0.71
C SER A 195 -10.74 5.45 1.75
N ASN A 196 -10.62 6.79 1.71
CA ASN A 196 -11.40 7.68 2.56
C ASN A 196 -12.91 7.61 2.26
N LEU A 197 -13.30 7.38 1.00
CA LEU A 197 -14.71 7.13 0.64
C LEU A 197 -15.22 5.80 1.19
N ARG A 198 -14.40 4.74 1.09
CA ARG A 198 -14.72 3.42 1.65
C ARG A 198 -14.94 3.50 3.15
N ASP A 199 -14.05 4.17 3.87
CA ASP A 199 -14.07 4.28 5.34
C ASP A 199 -15.13 5.29 5.83
N ASN A 200 -15.97 5.81 4.93
CA ASN A 200 -16.99 6.82 5.19
C ASN A 200 -16.42 8.12 5.82
N GLU A 201 -15.18 8.43 5.53
CA GLU A 201 -14.48 9.65 5.96
C GLU A 201 -14.71 10.82 5.00
N ALA A 202 -15.56 10.66 3.98
CA ALA A 202 -15.89 11.70 2.99
C ALA A 202 -16.49 12.97 3.65
N HIS A 203 -17.18 12.82 4.78
CA HIS A 203 -17.70 13.96 5.55
C HIS A 203 -16.60 14.90 6.04
N LEU A 204 -15.39 14.40 6.26
CA LEU A 204 -14.22 15.20 6.64
C LEU A 204 -13.74 16.10 5.49
N LEU A 205 -14.05 15.73 4.25
CA LEU A 205 -13.75 16.54 3.06
C LEU A 205 -14.84 17.58 2.76
N ARG A 206 -15.96 17.57 3.51
CA ARG A 206 -17.15 18.44 3.28
C ARG A 206 -17.61 18.45 1.81
N SER A 207 -17.41 17.37 1.10
CA SER A 207 -17.67 17.25 -0.33
C SER A 207 -18.55 16.03 -0.63
N GLU A 208 -19.31 16.12 -1.69
CA GLU A 208 -20.10 14.99 -2.18
C GLU A 208 -19.18 13.82 -2.59
N PRO A 209 -19.51 12.55 -2.29
CA PRO A 209 -18.71 11.38 -2.63
C PRO A 209 -18.32 11.32 -4.12
N ARG A 210 -19.22 11.75 -5.00
CA ARG A 210 -18.97 11.81 -6.45
C ARG A 210 -17.84 12.77 -6.81
N ARG A 211 -17.78 13.94 -6.18
CA ARG A 211 -16.72 14.94 -6.40
C ARG A 211 -15.38 14.45 -5.91
N VAL A 212 -15.38 13.77 -4.76
CA VAL A 212 -14.17 13.15 -4.19
C VAL A 212 -13.63 12.07 -5.12
N LEU A 213 -14.50 11.23 -5.70
CA LEU A 213 -14.10 10.21 -6.67
C LEU A 213 -13.57 10.82 -7.98
N ILE A 214 -14.17 11.91 -8.47
CA ILE A 214 -13.67 12.66 -9.63
C ILE A 214 -12.27 13.21 -9.34
N LEU A 215 -12.04 13.76 -8.15
CA LEU A 215 -10.71 14.23 -7.74
C LEU A 215 -9.69 13.09 -7.77
N GLY A 216 -10.01 11.91 -7.22
CA GLY A 216 -9.14 10.73 -7.29
C GLY A 216 -8.77 10.36 -8.73
N ARG A 217 -9.76 10.37 -9.64
CA ARG A 217 -9.52 10.11 -11.07
C ARG A 217 -8.64 11.15 -11.73
N ILE A 218 -8.82 12.45 -11.42
CA ILE A 218 -7.98 13.53 -11.95
C ILE A 218 -6.54 13.35 -11.46
N VAL A 219 -6.33 13.01 -10.20
CA VAL A 219 -5.01 12.78 -9.62
C VAL A 219 -4.34 11.57 -10.28
N ALA A 220 -5.07 10.46 -10.51
CA ALA A 220 -4.52 9.31 -11.21
C ALA A 220 -4.19 9.63 -12.69
N LEU A 221 -5.05 10.40 -13.38
CA LEU A 221 -4.77 10.89 -14.74
C LEU A 221 -3.50 11.76 -14.80
N ALA A 222 -3.27 12.61 -13.80
CA ALA A 222 -2.04 13.39 -13.71
C ALA A 222 -0.81 12.49 -13.56
N GLY A 223 -0.87 11.46 -12.72
CA GLY A 223 0.19 10.45 -12.61
C GLY A 223 0.46 9.71 -13.92
N LEU A 224 -0.59 9.35 -14.64
CA LEU A 224 -0.51 8.71 -15.96
C LEU A 224 0.17 9.64 -17.00
N ALA A 225 -0.28 10.89 -17.06
CA ALA A 225 0.30 11.89 -17.96
C ALA A 225 1.80 12.14 -17.67
N LEU A 226 2.18 12.19 -16.39
CA LEU A 226 3.59 12.32 -15.99
C LEU A 226 4.43 11.13 -16.43
N ALA A 227 3.90 9.89 -16.33
CA ALA A 227 4.60 8.70 -16.78
C ALA A 227 4.84 8.71 -18.30
N PHE A 228 3.86 9.16 -19.10
CA PHE A 228 4.00 9.32 -20.54
C PHE A 228 4.92 10.51 -20.95
N ALA A 229 4.99 11.55 -20.16
CA ALA A 229 5.89 12.69 -20.39
C ALA A 229 7.34 12.41 -19.98
N GLY A 230 7.58 11.33 -19.24
CA GLY A 230 8.90 10.93 -18.75
C GLY A 230 9.74 10.23 -19.84
N PRO A 231 11.04 10.01 -19.55
CA PRO A 231 11.91 9.18 -20.40
C PRO A 231 11.45 7.71 -20.38
N ALA A 232 11.94 6.92 -21.37
CA ALA A 232 11.50 5.55 -21.61
C ALA A 232 11.35 4.65 -20.35
N PRO A 233 12.27 4.64 -19.37
CA PRO A 233 12.11 3.81 -18.17
C PRO A 233 10.86 4.15 -17.34
N PHE A 234 10.35 5.39 -17.46
CA PHE A 234 9.16 5.83 -16.72
C PHE A 234 7.85 5.42 -17.38
N LEU A 235 7.87 5.09 -18.67
CA LEU A 235 6.67 4.66 -19.39
C LEU A 235 6.05 3.41 -18.76
N ALA A 236 6.87 2.50 -18.28
CA ALA A 236 6.37 1.32 -17.58
C ALA A 236 5.58 1.66 -16.30
N LEU A 237 5.92 2.76 -15.61
CA LEU A 237 5.19 3.22 -14.43
C LEU A 237 3.75 3.64 -14.74
N ALA A 238 3.42 3.89 -16.01
CA ALA A 238 2.07 4.25 -16.45
C ALA A 238 1.02 3.18 -16.07
N TRP A 239 1.42 1.92 -15.94
CA TRP A 239 0.53 0.86 -15.51
C TRP A 239 -0.06 1.10 -14.12
N ILE A 240 0.68 1.71 -13.19
CA ILE A 240 0.22 1.94 -11.82
C ILE A 240 -1.01 2.87 -11.81
N PRO A 241 -0.93 4.13 -12.29
CA PRO A 241 -2.10 5.00 -12.32
C PRO A 241 -3.17 4.55 -13.32
N ALA A 242 -2.84 3.77 -14.37
CA ALA A 242 -3.82 3.22 -15.29
C ALA A 242 -4.74 2.19 -14.61
N PHE A 243 -4.18 1.25 -13.83
CA PHE A 243 -4.98 0.31 -13.05
C PHE A 243 -5.77 0.99 -11.94
N GLU A 244 -5.23 2.05 -11.31
CA GLU A 244 -5.99 2.89 -10.38
C GLU A 244 -7.19 3.54 -11.05
N LEU A 245 -7.04 4.14 -12.23
CA LEU A 245 -8.14 4.71 -13.00
C LEU A 245 -9.22 3.67 -13.31
N LEU A 246 -8.81 2.46 -13.67
CA LEU A 246 -9.73 1.36 -13.93
C LEU A 246 -10.52 1.00 -12.66
N ALA A 247 -9.83 0.83 -11.52
CA ALA A 247 -10.48 0.54 -10.25
C ALA A 247 -11.44 1.65 -9.82
N LEU A 248 -11.02 2.91 -9.97
CA LEU A 248 -11.88 4.07 -9.67
C LEU A 248 -13.06 4.20 -10.64
N GLY A 249 -12.94 3.64 -11.86
CA GLY A 249 -14.04 3.55 -12.84
C GLY A 249 -15.20 2.70 -12.31
N PHE A 250 -14.90 1.61 -11.64
CA PHE A 250 -15.86 0.64 -11.09
C PHE A 250 -16.00 0.72 -9.57
N PHE A 251 -15.64 1.85 -8.96
CA PHE A 251 -15.59 2.02 -7.52
C PHE A 251 -16.89 1.62 -6.82
N ARG A 252 -16.74 0.82 -5.76
CA ARG A 252 -17.82 0.41 -4.85
C ARG A 252 -17.36 0.65 -3.41
N PRO A 253 -18.16 1.34 -2.56
CA PRO A 253 -17.78 1.66 -1.19
C PRO A 253 -17.96 0.44 -0.26
N THR A 254 -17.31 -0.68 -0.56
CA THR A 254 -17.29 -1.89 0.28
C THR A 254 -15.88 -2.20 0.74
N GLU A 255 -15.75 -2.83 1.92
CA GLU A 255 -14.44 -3.15 2.48
C GLU A 255 -13.61 -4.03 1.53
N HIS A 256 -14.20 -5.11 0.99
CA HIS A 256 -13.50 -5.99 0.03
C HIS A 256 -13.08 -5.26 -1.24
N TYR A 257 -13.98 -4.44 -1.82
CA TYR A 257 -13.61 -3.71 -3.03
C TYR A 257 -12.50 -2.68 -2.75
N GLY A 258 -12.54 -1.99 -1.62
CA GLY A 258 -11.48 -1.07 -1.25
C GLY A 258 -10.11 -1.74 -1.15
N HIS A 259 -10.03 -2.92 -0.51
CA HIS A 259 -8.76 -3.61 -0.35
C HIS A 259 -8.35 -4.43 -1.59
N LEU A 260 -9.26 -5.17 -2.21
CA LEU A 260 -8.92 -6.04 -3.34
C LEU A 260 -9.01 -5.32 -4.69
N GLY A 261 -9.93 -4.37 -4.83
CA GLY A 261 -10.10 -3.59 -6.06
C GLY A 261 -9.13 -2.40 -6.10
N VAL A 262 -9.19 -1.52 -5.11
CA VAL A 262 -8.42 -0.26 -5.13
C VAL A 262 -6.96 -0.51 -4.72
N ASP A 263 -6.69 -1.08 -3.53
CA ASP A 263 -5.31 -1.42 -3.15
C ASP A 263 -4.72 -2.47 -4.10
N GLY A 264 -5.56 -3.41 -4.61
CA GLY A 264 -5.18 -4.40 -5.62
C GLY A 264 -4.74 -3.79 -6.94
N ALA A 265 -5.34 -2.69 -7.35
CA ALA A 265 -4.96 -1.98 -8.57
C ALA A 265 -3.51 -1.46 -8.50
N LEU A 266 -3.09 -0.92 -7.35
CA LEU A 266 -1.69 -0.52 -7.13
C LEU A 266 -0.74 -1.71 -7.30
N LEU A 267 -1.07 -2.86 -6.69
CA LEU A 267 -0.22 -4.05 -6.78
C LEU A 267 -0.15 -4.60 -8.21
N VAL A 268 -1.30 -4.75 -8.88
CA VAL A 268 -1.36 -5.25 -10.26
C VAL A 268 -0.66 -4.29 -11.21
N GLY A 269 -0.86 -2.98 -11.04
CA GLY A 269 -0.17 -1.96 -11.83
C GLY A 269 1.35 -2.01 -11.66
N ALA A 270 1.84 -2.20 -10.41
CA ALA A 270 3.26 -2.36 -10.16
C ALA A 270 3.83 -3.65 -10.76
N LEU A 271 3.11 -4.78 -10.64
CA LEU A 271 3.51 -6.03 -11.28
C LEU A 271 3.54 -5.93 -12.80
N ALA A 272 2.54 -5.29 -13.41
CA ALA A 272 2.53 -5.01 -14.84
C ALA A 272 3.71 -4.11 -15.26
N SER A 273 4.07 -3.13 -14.42
CA SER A 273 5.26 -2.30 -14.62
C SER A 273 6.54 -3.13 -14.63
N LEU A 274 6.72 -4.07 -13.66
CA LEU A 274 7.89 -4.96 -13.62
C LEU A 274 7.97 -5.86 -14.86
N VAL A 275 6.84 -6.43 -15.29
CA VAL A 275 6.78 -7.25 -16.50
C VAL A 275 7.17 -6.43 -17.73
N HIS A 276 6.63 -5.22 -17.87
CA HIS A 276 6.99 -4.32 -18.98
C HIS A 276 8.48 -3.99 -18.99
N GLN A 277 9.05 -3.68 -17.82
CA GLN A 277 10.47 -3.39 -17.65
C GLN A 277 11.39 -4.59 -17.95
N GLY A 278 10.93 -5.81 -17.66
CA GLY A 278 11.66 -7.03 -17.95
C GLY A 278 11.61 -7.47 -19.42
N LEU A 279 10.70 -6.89 -20.22
CA LEU A 279 10.54 -7.15 -21.65
C LEU A 279 11.22 -6.09 -22.53
N SER A 280 11.62 -4.95 -21.96
CA SER A 280 12.29 -3.83 -22.65
C SER A 280 13.78 -3.85 -22.42
#